data_24a0be6ff38ffc3ff2f831f5eb4e2187
#
_entry.id   24a0be6ff38ffc3ff2f831f5eb4e2187
#
_cell.length_a   1.000
_cell.length_b   1.000
_cell.length_c   1.000
_cell.angle_alpha   90.00
_cell.angle_beta   90.00
_cell.angle_gamma   90.00
#
_symmetry.space_group_name_H-M   'P 1'
#
loop_
_entity.id
_entity.type
_entity.pdbx_description
1 polymer ?
#
loop_
_entity_poly.entity_id
_entity_poly.type
_entity_poly.pdbx_seq_one_letter_code
_entity_poly.pdbx_strand_id
1 'polypeptide(L)'
;MKLKDKTMKEFLENNSYFVDFFNAYFFDGERVLKPENCEELDSEMNDSNMDLEKHVDVIRKYNDGNLYSAFIIENQSYVDASMVVRAATYEYVAYDKMLKKLKKNKVKEKLPMVHILVFYTGERPWNAASKLSELVEVDERFESYFHDYKMNLIEITGNTSYNFNEEDVHNLFYICRSIYDQSIYEGKSNSFGLVKSSVLKVVKTLTDVEWLDLEELEEKEKIEMCEAEKRWLEVKSKEWEAEGIRKGIEQGIEQGIEQGSKNNRKEMYQAMMDKGFSISSIASIFSVSEDSIKKLLMKA
;
A
#
# COMPACT_ATOMS: atom_id res chain seq x y z
N MET A 1 7.10 16.89 3.37
CA MET A 1 6.54 15.95 2.37
C MET A 1 7.24 14.62 2.56
N LYS A 2 6.50 13.53 2.73
CA LYS A 2 7.10 12.19 2.89
C LYS A 2 7.81 11.80 1.60
N LEU A 3 8.85 10.99 1.68
CA LEU A 3 9.64 10.56 0.51
C LEU A 3 8.75 9.94 -0.59
N LYS A 4 7.78 9.12 -0.21
CA LYS A 4 6.81 8.49 -1.13
C LYS A 4 6.04 9.51 -1.96
N ASP A 5 5.55 10.58 -1.33
CA ASP A 5 4.76 11.62 -2.00
C ASP A 5 5.63 12.38 -3.02
N LYS A 6 6.87 12.72 -2.63
CA LYS A 6 7.82 13.40 -3.52
C LYS A 6 8.15 12.54 -4.75
N THR A 7 8.50 11.27 -4.53
CA THR A 7 8.89 10.35 -5.60
C THR A 7 7.74 10.11 -6.59
N MET A 8 6.51 9.96 -6.06
CA MET A 8 5.33 9.80 -6.92
C MET A 8 5.01 11.07 -7.71
N LYS A 9 5.15 12.24 -7.08
CA LYS A 9 4.99 13.52 -7.77
C LYS A 9 5.96 13.66 -8.94
N GLU A 10 7.24 13.40 -8.71
CA GLU A 10 8.28 13.43 -9.76
C GLU A 10 7.96 12.44 -10.91
N PHE A 11 7.45 11.26 -10.59
CA PHE A 11 7.02 10.29 -11.62
C PHE A 11 5.85 10.81 -12.46
N LEU A 12 4.85 11.42 -11.82
CA LEU A 12 3.66 11.97 -12.46
C LEU A 12 3.89 13.31 -13.16
N GLU A 13 5.06 13.94 -13.03
CA GLU A 13 5.44 15.11 -13.82
C GLU A 13 5.58 14.79 -15.32
N ASN A 14 5.81 13.53 -15.68
CA ASN A 14 5.76 13.09 -17.07
C ASN A 14 4.31 13.04 -17.57
N ASN A 15 3.99 13.91 -18.55
CA ASN A 15 2.65 14.00 -19.11
C ASN A 15 2.15 12.70 -19.72
N SER A 16 3.02 11.86 -20.31
CA SER A 16 2.61 10.54 -20.83
C SER A 16 2.12 9.63 -19.73
N TYR A 17 2.83 9.58 -18.60
CA TYR A 17 2.42 8.79 -17.45
C TYR A 17 1.16 9.35 -16.81
N PHE A 18 1.09 10.69 -16.68
CA PHE A 18 -0.06 11.36 -16.10
C PHE A 18 -1.35 11.05 -16.87
N VAL A 19 -1.37 11.24 -18.21
CA VAL A 19 -2.58 10.97 -19.00
C VAL A 19 -2.93 9.48 -19.08
N ASP A 20 -1.94 8.60 -18.94
CA ASP A 20 -2.17 7.16 -18.97
C ASP A 20 -3.02 6.68 -17.80
N PHE A 21 -2.86 7.25 -16.60
CA PHE A 21 -3.76 6.99 -15.48
C PHE A 21 -5.21 7.36 -15.79
N PHE A 22 -5.44 8.52 -16.44
CA PHE A 22 -6.79 8.94 -16.83
C PHE A 22 -7.35 8.09 -17.96
N ASN A 23 -6.54 7.75 -18.97
CA ASN A 23 -6.95 6.88 -20.06
C ASN A 23 -7.31 5.48 -19.53
N ALA A 24 -6.52 4.93 -18.62
CA ALA A 24 -6.79 3.63 -18.03
C ALA A 24 -8.07 3.63 -17.17
N TYR A 25 -8.32 4.70 -16.42
CA TYR A 25 -9.46 4.77 -15.50
C TYR A 25 -10.78 5.10 -16.21
N PHE A 26 -10.79 6.11 -17.09
CA PHE A 26 -12.03 6.63 -17.69
C PHE A 26 -12.36 6.01 -19.04
N PHE A 27 -11.36 5.45 -19.75
CA PHE A 27 -11.49 5.02 -21.14
C PHE A 27 -10.96 3.61 -21.38
N ASP A 28 -10.79 2.81 -20.32
CA ASP A 28 -10.32 1.42 -20.39
C ASP A 28 -9.01 1.24 -21.19
N GLY A 29 -8.13 2.25 -21.12
CA GLY A 29 -6.86 2.28 -21.86
C GLY A 29 -6.93 2.82 -23.28
N GLU A 30 -8.10 3.21 -23.78
CA GLU A 30 -8.16 3.93 -25.05
C GLU A 30 -7.41 5.27 -24.94
N ARG A 31 -6.55 5.59 -25.93
CA ARG A 31 -5.75 6.83 -25.95
C ARG A 31 -6.58 8.05 -26.32
N VAL A 32 -7.58 8.38 -25.51
CA VAL A 32 -8.44 9.55 -25.68
C VAL A 32 -7.70 10.83 -25.32
N LEU A 33 -6.99 10.82 -24.20
CA LEU A 33 -6.15 11.92 -23.78
C LEU A 33 -4.73 11.72 -24.33
N LYS A 34 -4.13 12.82 -24.83
CA LYS A 34 -2.80 12.83 -25.43
C LYS A 34 -1.85 13.69 -24.61
N PRO A 35 -0.61 13.24 -24.35
CA PRO A 35 0.36 13.97 -23.52
C PRO A 35 0.68 15.37 -24.02
N GLU A 36 0.72 15.56 -25.34
CA GLU A 36 1.04 16.85 -25.99
C GLU A 36 -0.02 17.93 -25.74
N ASN A 37 -1.22 17.54 -25.32
CA ASN A 37 -2.31 18.47 -24.99
C ASN A 37 -2.36 18.83 -23.51
N CYS A 38 -1.44 18.27 -22.70
CA CYS A 38 -1.29 18.61 -21.28
C CYS A 38 -0.30 19.75 -21.11
N GLU A 39 -0.74 20.79 -20.41
CA GLU A 39 0.04 21.96 -20.05
C GLU A 39 0.11 22.10 -18.53
N GLU A 40 1.18 22.69 -18.04
CA GLU A 40 1.25 23.09 -16.63
C GLU A 40 0.18 24.16 -16.34
N LEU A 41 -0.28 24.19 -15.11
CA LEU A 41 -1.22 25.21 -14.70
C LEU A 41 -0.53 26.57 -14.63
N ASP A 42 -1.13 27.62 -15.23
CA ASP A 42 -0.59 28.97 -15.18
C ASP A 42 -0.38 29.44 -13.72
N SER A 43 0.77 30.03 -13.43
CA SER A 43 1.11 30.59 -12.12
C SER A 43 0.09 31.63 -11.58
N GLU A 44 -0.73 32.22 -12.44
CA GLU A 44 -1.84 33.12 -12.05
C GLU A 44 -3.00 32.38 -11.33
N MET A 45 -3.09 31.06 -11.42
CA MET A 45 -4.06 30.29 -10.63
C MET A 45 -3.61 30.07 -9.18
N ASN A 46 -2.39 30.51 -8.83
CA ASN A 46 -1.82 30.34 -7.49
C ASN A 46 -2.15 31.48 -6.50
N ASP A 47 -2.84 32.52 -6.94
CA ASP A 47 -3.01 33.76 -6.18
C ASP A 47 -4.33 33.81 -5.37
N SER A 48 -4.64 32.81 -4.56
CA SER A 48 -5.77 32.87 -3.63
C SER A 48 -5.48 32.13 -2.32
N ASN A 49 -6.17 32.53 -1.24
CA ASN A 49 -6.02 32.05 0.14
C ASN A 49 -6.12 30.51 0.36
N MET A 50 -6.39 29.76 -0.69
CA MET A 50 -6.38 28.30 -0.72
C MET A 50 -5.55 27.86 -1.92
N ASP A 51 -4.27 27.63 -1.67
CA ASP A 51 -3.26 27.27 -2.66
C ASP A 51 -3.43 25.77 -3.00
N LEU A 52 -4.11 25.47 -4.11
CA LEU A 52 -4.34 24.08 -4.55
C LEU A 52 -3.01 23.32 -4.73
N GLU A 53 -1.96 23.98 -5.22
CA GLU A 53 -0.65 23.33 -5.42
C GLU A 53 0.01 22.88 -4.11
N LYS A 54 -0.39 23.46 -2.97
CA LYS A 54 0.07 22.99 -1.66
C LYS A 54 -0.69 21.75 -1.15
N HIS A 55 -1.86 21.46 -1.75
CA HIS A 55 -2.78 20.45 -1.25
C HIS A 55 -2.99 19.28 -2.20
N VAL A 56 -2.65 19.41 -3.47
CA VAL A 56 -2.73 18.34 -4.48
C VAL A 56 -1.35 18.06 -5.06
N ASP A 57 -1.10 16.83 -5.44
CA ASP A 57 0.23 16.39 -5.87
C ASP A 57 0.56 16.87 -7.28
N VAL A 58 -0.31 16.63 -8.26
CA VAL A 58 -0.07 17.02 -9.66
C VAL A 58 -1.34 17.55 -10.30
N ILE A 59 -1.25 18.72 -10.92
CA ILE A 59 -2.32 19.35 -11.69
C ILE A 59 -1.85 19.59 -13.12
N ARG A 60 -2.73 19.31 -14.10
CA ARG A 60 -2.52 19.65 -15.51
C ARG A 60 -3.78 20.27 -16.09
N LYS A 61 -3.56 21.22 -16.99
CA LYS A 61 -4.59 21.74 -17.89
C LYS A 61 -4.54 20.92 -19.18
N TYR A 62 -5.69 20.47 -19.64
CA TYR A 62 -5.81 19.71 -20.90
C TYR A 62 -6.59 20.51 -21.94
N ASN A 63 -6.05 20.65 -23.13
CA ASN A 63 -6.70 21.36 -24.23
C ASN A 63 -6.32 20.73 -25.58
N ASP A 64 -7.28 20.10 -26.23
CA ASP A 64 -7.16 19.55 -27.60
C ASP A 64 -7.98 20.31 -28.64
N GLY A 65 -8.50 21.49 -28.27
CA GLY A 65 -9.39 22.28 -29.10
C GLY A 65 -10.88 21.92 -28.97
N ASN A 66 -11.21 20.73 -28.50
CA ASN A 66 -12.59 20.25 -28.27
C ASN A 66 -12.90 20.12 -26.77
N LEU A 67 -11.92 19.70 -26.00
CA LEU A 67 -12.03 19.50 -24.56
C LEU A 67 -11.03 20.43 -23.85
N TYR A 68 -11.54 21.26 -22.95
CA TYR A 68 -10.74 22.03 -22.03
C TYR A 68 -11.08 21.59 -20.61
N SER A 69 -10.14 20.99 -19.91
CA SER A 69 -10.36 20.43 -18.59
C SER A 69 -9.14 20.64 -17.67
N ALA A 70 -9.36 20.59 -16.38
CA ALA A 70 -8.29 20.46 -15.40
C ALA A 70 -8.30 19.01 -14.88
N PHE A 71 -7.14 18.38 -14.89
CA PHE A 71 -6.91 17.03 -14.37
C PHE A 71 -6.02 17.10 -13.14
N ILE A 72 -6.39 16.39 -12.10
CA ILE A 72 -5.71 16.39 -10.80
C ILE A 72 -5.50 14.95 -10.38
N ILE A 73 -4.26 14.58 -10.02
CA ILE A 73 -3.97 13.32 -9.34
C ILE A 73 -3.54 13.65 -7.90
N GLU A 74 -4.19 13.00 -6.95
CA GLU A 74 -3.83 12.99 -5.53
C GLU A 74 -3.24 11.63 -5.19
N ASN A 75 -1.96 11.58 -4.82
CA ASN A 75 -1.32 10.35 -4.39
C ASN A 75 -1.56 10.12 -2.90
N GLN A 76 -2.17 8.99 -2.57
CA GLN A 76 -2.53 8.64 -1.20
C GLN A 76 -1.86 7.33 -0.79
N SER A 77 -0.99 7.38 0.21
CA SER A 77 -0.24 6.20 0.69
C SER A 77 -0.84 5.52 1.93
N TYR A 78 -1.91 6.08 2.50
CA TYR A 78 -2.64 5.52 3.62
C TYR A 78 -4.15 5.77 3.44
N VAL A 79 -4.98 4.99 4.13
CA VAL A 79 -6.44 5.16 4.08
C VAL A 79 -6.82 6.41 4.86
N ASP A 80 -7.40 7.39 4.17
CA ASP A 80 -7.92 8.63 4.76
C ASP A 80 -9.44 8.65 4.62
N ALA A 81 -10.14 8.53 5.75
CA ALA A 81 -11.60 8.54 5.78
C ALA A 81 -12.22 9.86 5.27
N SER A 82 -11.46 10.95 5.25
CA SER A 82 -11.90 12.26 4.75
C SER A 82 -11.67 12.46 3.26
N MET A 83 -11.06 11.49 2.55
CA MET A 83 -10.58 11.69 1.17
C MET A 83 -11.68 12.08 0.19
N VAL A 84 -12.90 11.55 0.35
CA VAL A 84 -14.06 11.94 -0.46
C VAL A 84 -14.35 13.44 -0.33
N VAL A 85 -14.33 13.96 0.89
CA VAL A 85 -14.57 15.39 1.16
C VAL A 85 -13.42 16.23 0.64
N ARG A 86 -12.18 15.77 0.78
CA ARG A 86 -10.99 16.45 0.23
C ARG A 86 -11.06 16.54 -1.29
N ALA A 87 -11.34 15.43 -1.98
CA ALA A 87 -11.48 15.41 -3.44
C ALA A 87 -12.58 16.36 -3.92
N ALA A 88 -13.76 16.33 -3.30
CA ALA A 88 -14.84 17.28 -3.59
C ALA A 88 -14.40 18.73 -3.36
N THR A 89 -13.69 18.99 -2.25
CA THR A 89 -13.18 20.34 -1.94
C THR A 89 -12.21 20.83 -3.00
N TYR A 90 -11.29 19.99 -3.47
CA TYR A 90 -10.33 20.35 -4.52
C TYR A 90 -11.03 20.71 -5.82
N GLU A 91 -12.05 19.95 -6.22
CA GLU A 91 -12.85 20.23 -7.40
C GLU A 91 -13.55 21.59 -7.30
N TYR A 92 -14.25 21.85 -6.20
CA TYR A 92 -14.95 23.12 -6.00
C TYR A 92 -14.01 24.32 -5.88
N VAL A 93 -12.85 24.15 -5.25
CA VAL A 93 -11.82 25.22 -5.19
C VAL A 93 -11.27 25.52 -6.57
N ALA A 94 -11.06 24.52 -7.42
CA ALA A 94 -10.66 24.73 -8.80
C ALA A 94 -11.70 25.51 -9.58
N TYR A 95 -12.99 25.19 -9.46
CA TYR A 95 -14.08 25.96 -10.07
C TYR A 95 -14.15 27.40 -9.53
N ASP A 96 -13.99 27.63 -8.23
CA ASP A 96 -14.02 28.99 -7.66
C ASP A 96 -12.89 29.85 -8.23
N LYS A 97 -11.67 29.30 -8.35
CA LYS A 97 -10.53 29.99 -8.97
C LYS A 97 -10.81 30.36 -10.42
N MET A 98 -11.32 29.42 -11.21
CA MET A 98 -11.68 29.64 -12.60
C MET A 98 -12.74 30.74 -12.74
N LEU A 99 -13.78 30.74 -11.89
CA LEU A 99 -14.82 31.77 -11.85
C LEU A 99 -14.23 33.16 -11.53
N LYS A 100 -13.32 33.25 -10.57
CA LYS A 100 -12.63 34.49 -10.21
C LYS A 100 -11.81 35.04 -11.40
N LYS A 101 -11.09 34.15 -12.13
CA LYS A 101 -10.32 34.52 -13.33
C LYS A 101 -11.24 35.04 -14.44
N LEU A 102 -12.35 34.36 -14.73
CA LEU A 102 -13.34 34.80 -15.73
C LEU A 102 -13.93 36.16 -15.37
N LYS A 103 -14.30 36.38 -14.08
CA LYS A 103 -14.81 37.69 -13.61
C LYS A 103 -13.79 38.80 -13.75
N LYS A 104 -12.52 38.56 -13.35
CA LYS A 104 -11.44 39.53 -13.48
C LYS A 104 -11.23 39.95 -14.95
N ASN A 105 -11.26 38.97 -15.86
CA ASN A 105 -11.06 39.19 -17.29
C ASN A 105 -12.33 39.61 -18.05
N LYS A 106 -13.49 39.73 -17.38
CA LYS A 106 -14.80 40.06 -17.96
C LYS A 106 -15.21 39.12 -19.11
N VAL A 107 -14.78 37.87 -19.03
CA VAL A 107 -15.12 36.80 -20.00
C VAL A 107 -16.37 36.06 -19.57
N LYS A 108 -17.28 35.81 -20.54
CA LYS A 108 -18.52 35.05 -20.32
C LYS A 108 -18.39 33.71 -21.05
N GLU A 109 -17.69 32.76 -20.44
CA GLU A 109 -17.53 31.41 -20.96
C GLU A 109 -17.97 30.40 -19.91
N LYS A 110 -18.28 29.18 -20.37
CA LYS A 110 -18.50 28.04 -19.46
C LYS A 110 -17.18 27.63 -18.85
N LEU A 111 -17.24 27.15 -17.61
CA LEU A 111 -16.06 26.58 -16.97
C LEU A 111 -15.71 25.23 -17.63
N PRO A 112 -14.43 24.93 -17.80
CA PRO A 112 -13.99 23.59 -18.15
C PRO A 112 -14.29 22.61 -17.02
N MET A 113 -14.45 21.34 -17.33
CA MET A 113 -14.62 20.30 -16.32
C MET A 113 -13.34 20.12 -15.51
N VAL A 114 -13.51 19.79 -14.23
CA VAL A 114 -12.41 19.37 -13.35
C VAL A 114 -12.56 17.89 -13.08
N HIS A 115 -11.48 17.14 -13.24
CA HIS A 115 -11.44 15.71 -12.97
C HIS A 115 -10.40 15.44 -11.90
N ILE A 116 -10.82 14.82 -10.81
CA ILE A 116 -9.94 14.40 -9.73
C ILE A 116 -9.84 12.89 -9.74
N LEU A 117 -8.61 12.38 -9.72
CA LEU A 117 -8.31 10.98 -9.62
C LEU A 117 -7.42 10.76 -8.38
N VAL A 118 -7.90 9.97 -7.45
CA VAL A 118 -7.13 9.57 -6.29
C VAL A 118 -6.37 8.29 -6.65
N PHE A 119 -5.05 8.34 -6.57
CA PHE A 119 -4.19 7.18 -6.76
C PHE A 119 -3.73 6.66 -5.39
N TYR A 120 -4.29 5.53 -4.98
CA TYR A 120 -3.98 4.91 -3.71
C TYR A 120 -2.86 3.89 -3.85
N THR A 121 -1.75 4.16 -3.19
CA THR A 121 -0.52 3.36 -3.22
C THR A 121 -0.27 2.58 -1.93
N GLY A 122 -1.26 2.48 -1.04
CA GLY A 122 -1.13 1.77 0.23
C GLY A 122 -1.09 0.26 0.07
N GLU A 123 -0.45 -0.41 1.03
CA GLU A 123 -0.28 -1.87 1.09
C GLU A 123 -1.59 -2.62 1.37
N ARG A 124 -2.56 -1.96 2.03
CA ARG A 124 -3.85 -2.57 2.37
C ARG A 124 -4.93 -2.07 1.42
N PRO A 125 -5.94 -2.88 1.08
CA PRO A 125 -7.04 -2.42 0.26
C PRO A 125 -7.74 -1.18 0.86
N TRP A 126 -8.24 -0.30 -0.02
CA TRP A 126 -9.02 0.85 0.39
C TRP A 126 -10.31 0.39 1.08
N ASN A 127 -10.53 0.80 2.32
CA ASN A 127 -11.68 0.41 3.13
C ASN A 127 -12.41 1.62 3.75
N ALA A 128 -12.15 2.83 3.24
CA ALA A 128 -12.88 4.03 3.61
C ALA A 128 -13.95 4.38 2.57
N ALA A 129 -14.77 5.37 2.89
CA ALA A 129 -15.81 5.85 2.01
C ALA A 129 -15.26 6.28 0.63
N SER A 130 -15.97 5.91 -0.42
CA SER A 130 -15.74 6.34 -1.81
C SER A 130 -16.83 7.29 -2.32
N LYS A 131 -17.89 7.46 -1.55
CA LYS A 131 -19.02 8.36 -1.81
C LYS A 131 -19.35 9.18 -0.57
N LEU A 132 -19.84 10.38 -0.77
CA LEU A 132 -20.24 11.26 0.33
C LEU A 132 -21.41 10.67 1.15
N SER A 133 -22.34 9.95 0.49
CA SER A 133 -23.44 9.24 1.14
C SER A 133 -22.99 8.18 2.15
N GLU A 134 -21.77 7.68 2.05
CA GLU A 134 -21.20 6.73 3.01
C GLU A 134 -20.68 7.41 4.30
N LEU A 135 -20.56 8.74 4.30
CA LEU A 135 -20.10 9.56 5.43
C LEU A 135 -21.22 10.37 6.09
N VAL A 136 -22.30 10.61 5.37
CA VAL A 136 -23.39 11.50 5.81
C VAL A 136 -24.64 10.67 6.08
N GLU A 137 -25.27 10.88 7.23
CA GLU A 137 -26.59 10.34 7.48
C GLU A 137 -27.64 11.14 6.67
N VAL A 138 -28.09 10.54 5.56
CA VAL A 138 -29.05 11.17 4.65
C VAL A 138 -30.46 10.90 5.18
N ASP A 139 -31.21 11.97 5.55
CA ASP A 139 -32.60 11.86 5.96
C ASP A 139 -33.46 11.55 4.71
N GLU A 140 -34.30 10.50 4.79
CA GLU A 140 -35.16 10.05 3.69
C GLU A 140 -36.01 11.17 3.05
N ARG A 141 -36.43 12.17 3.83
CA ARG A 141 -37.20 13.34 3.34
C ARG A 141 -36.41 14.24 2.40
N PHE A 142 -35.08 14.19 2.46
CA PHE A 142 -34.17 15.04 1.69
C PHE A 142 -33.33 14.25 0.68
N GLU A 143 -33.49 12.93 0.59
CA GLU A 143 -32.71 12.06 -0.28
C GLU A 143 -32.68 12.54 -1.74
N SER A 144 -33.83 12.95 -2.29
CA SER A 144 -33.94 13.48 -3.65
C SER A 144 -33.25 14.82 -3.88
N TYR A 145 -32.83 15.51 -2.83
CA TYR A 145 -32.08 16.77 -2.87
C TYR A 145 -30.61 16.60 -2.49
N PHE A 146 -30.21 15.40 -2.09
CA PHE A 146 -28.84 15.13 -1.74
C PHE A 146 -28.00 14.91 -3.00
N HIS A 147 -26.93 15.68 -3.15
CA HIS A 147 -25.96 15.54 -4.23
C HIS A 147 -24.80 14.69 -3.76
N ASP A 148 -24.85 13.40 -4.10
CA ASP A 148 -23.80 12.46 -3.73
C ASP A 148 -22.55 12.69 -4.58
N TYR A 149 -21.44 13.01 -3.92
CA TYR A 149 -20.15 13.09 -4.57
C TYR A 149 -19.48 11.70 -4.58
N LYS A 150 -19.10 11.23 -5.76
CA LYS A 150 -18.36 9.99 -5.93
C LYS A 150 -16.90 10.29 -6.29
N MET A 151 -15.98 9.81 -5.47
CA MET A 151 -14.54 9.91 -5.70
C MET A 151 -14.10 8.92 -6.80
N ASN A 152 -13.24 9.36 -7.72
CA ASN A 152 -12.57 8.46 -8.64
C ASN A 152 -11.31 7.93 -7.98
N LEU A 153 -11.19 6.61 -7.89
CA LEU A 153 -10.12 5.94 -7.15
C LEU A 153 -9.45 4.86 -8.00
N ILE A 154 -8.15 4.97 -8.19
CA ILE A 154 -7.28 3.87 -8.61
C ILE A 154 -6.55 3.36 -7.39
N GLU A 155 -6.62 2.07 -7.11
CA GLU A 155 -5.87 1.44 -6.01
C GLU A 155 -4.98 0.30 -6.52
N ILE A 156 -3.76 0.26 -6.02
CA ILE A 156 -2.79 -0.80 -6.38
C ILE A 156 -3.28 -2.16 -5.87
N THR A 157 -3.78 -2.22 -4.65
CA THR A 157 -4.18 -3.45 -3.94
C THR A 157 -5.58 -3.97 -4.28
N GLY A 158 -6.35 -3.21 -5.07
CA GLY A 158 -7.69 -3.62 -5.49
C GLY A 158 -7.69 -4.71 -6.56
N ASN A 159 -8.86 -5.32 -6.77
CA ASN A 159 -9.06 -6.37 -7.78
C ASN A 159 -9.26 -5.84 -9.21
N THR A 160 -9.43 -4.54 -9.38
CA THR A 160 -9.64 -3.92 -10.69
C THR A 160 -8.35 -3.98 -11.51
N SER A 161 -8.43 -4.50 -12.73
CA SER A 161 -7.35 -4.41 -13.71
C SER A 161 -7.49 -3.13 -14.50
N TYR A 162 -6.36 -2.50 -14.83
CA TYR A 162 -6.29 -1.29 -15.62
C TYR A 162 -5.42 -1.53 -16.86
N ASN A 163 -5.88 -1.04 -18.00
CA ASN A 163 -5.16 -1.14 -19.26
C ASN A 163 -4.27 0.09 -19.45
N PHE A 164 -3.06 0.05 -18.91
CA PHE A 164 -2.05 1.09 -19.11
C PHE A 164 -1.36 0.92 -20.47
N ASN A 165 -1.13 2.04 -21.18
CA ASN A 165 -0.44 2.07 -22.47
C ASN A 165 1.06 2.28 -22.34
N GLU A 166 1.48 2.98 -21.25
CA GLU A 166 2.87 3.25 -20.96
C GLU A 166 3.46 2.09 -20.16
N GLU A 167 4.47 1.43 -20.72
CA GLU A 167 5.14 0.28 -20.07
C GLU A 167 5.63 0.62 -18.65
N ASP A 168 6.14 1.83 -18.46
CA ASP A 168 6.64 2.28 -17.17
C ASP A 168 5.52 2.41 -16.12
N VAL A 169 4.33 2.88 -16.51
CA VAL A 169 3.16 2.99 -15.64
C VAL A 169 2.61 1.59 -15.32
N HIS A 170 2.51 0.73 -16.34
CA HIS A 170 2.13 -0.67 -16.19
C HIS A 170 3.06 -1.38 -15.19
N ASN A 171 4.36 -1.28 -15.40
CA ASN A 171 5.36 -1.92 -14.57
C ASN A 171 5.31 -1.37 -13.14
N LEU A 172 5.27 -0.06 -12.94
CA LEU A 172 5.11 0.53 -11.61
C LEU A 172 3.91 -0.07 -10.89
N PHE A 173 2.74 -0.04 -11.52
CA PHE A 173 1.49 -0.44 -10.91
C PHE A 173 1.44 -1.93 -10.58
N TYR A 174 1.76 -2.79 -11.54
CA TYR A 174 1.63 -4.23 -11.39
C TYR A 174 2.78 -4.88 -10.62
N ILE A 175 3.98 -4.30 -10.63
CA ILE A 175 5.06 -4.74 -9.74
C ILE A 175 4.71 -4.42 -8.29
N CYS A 176 4.28 -3.19 -7.97
CA CYS A 176 3.84 -2.86 -6.62
C CYS A 176 2.70 -3.77 -6.15
N ARG A 177 1.70 -4.04 -7.01
CA ARG A 177 0.60 -4.97 -6.71
C ARG A 177 1.12 -6.36 -6.39
N SER A 178 2.01 -6.89 -7.23
CA SER A 178 2.55 -8.24 -7.06
C SER A 178 3.45 -8.38 -5.83
N ILE A 179 4.05 -7.29 -5.36
CA ILE A 179 4.78 -7.24 -4.09
C ILE A 179 3.79 -7.29 -2.92
N TYR A 180 2.73 -6.48 -2.95
CA TYR A 180 1.74 -6.41 -1.87
C TYR A 180 0.91 -7.69 -1.72
N ASP A 181 0.55 -8.35 -2.82
CA ASP A 181 -0.16 -9.64 -2.81
C ASP A 181 0.77 -10.86 -2.75
N GLN A 182 2.09 -10.62 -2.67
CA GLN A 182 3.16 -11.61 -2.62
C GLN A 182 3.29 -12.51 -3.87
N SER A 183 2.52 -12.28 -4.92
CA SER A 183 2.59 -13.07 -6.16
C SER A 183 3.91 -12.91 -6.93
N ILE A 184 4.67 -11.84 -6.62
CA ILE A 184 6.02 -11.63 -7.16
C ILE A 184 6.93 -12.83 -6.82
N TYR A 185 6.79 -13.40 -5.61
CA TYR A 185 7.59 -14.52 -5.11
C TYR A 185 7.09 -15.89 -5.62
N GLU A 186 5.98 -15.91 -6.35
CA GLU A 186 5.40 -17.10 -6.98
C GLU A 186 5.75 -17.19 -8.48
N GLY A 187 6.77 -16.46 -8.92
CA GLY A 187 7.28 -16.47 -10.31
C GLY A 187 6.67 -15.39 -11.21
N LYS A 188 5.85 -14.48 -10.69
CA LYS A 188 5.27 -13.39 -11.48
C LYS A 188 6.32 -12.37 -11.94
N SER A 189 7.48 -12.31 -11.27
CA SER A 189 8.64 -11.53 -11.69
C SER A 189 9.05 -11.80 -13.15
N ASN A 190 8.90 -13.03 -13.62
CA ASN A 190 9.21 -13.43 -14.99
C ASN A 190 8.36 -12.70 -16.05
N SER A 191 7.19 -12.18 -15.69
CA SER A 191 6.28 -11.50 -16.62
C SER A 191 6.68 -10.05 -16.91
N PHE A 192 7.57 -9.46 -16.09
CA PHE A 192 7.96 -8.05 -16.23
C PHE A 192 9.23 -7.85 -17.07
N GLY A 193 10.10 -8.86 -17.18
CA GLY A 193 11.35 -8.79 -17.94
C GLY A 193 12.28 -7.67 -17.47
N LEU A 194 12.80 -6.91 -18.45
CA LEU A 194 13.70 -5.77 -18.21
C LEU A 194 12.92 -4.50 -17.86
N VAL A 195 13.05 -4.02 -16.64
CA VAL A 195 12.39 -2.83 -16.13
C VAL A 195 13.39 -1.70 -15.91
N LYS A 196 13.03 -0.46 -16.24
CA LYS A 196 13.87 0.72 -16.01
C LYS A 196 14.16 0.92 -14.53
N SER A 197 15.40 1.19 -14.20
CA SER A 197 15.84 1.48 -12.83
C SER A 197 15.12 2.68 -12.22
N SER A 198 14.77 3.68 -13.03
CA SER A 198 13.95 4.82 -12.59
C SER A 198 12.57 4.40 -12.06
N VAL A 199 11.91 3.44 -12.73
CA VAL A 199 10.62 2.87 -12.30
C VAL A 199 10.81 2.06 -11.02
N LEU A 200 11.85 1.22 -10.97
CA LEU A 200 12.14 0.38 -9.81
C LEU A 200 12.53 1.19 -8.56
N LYS A 201 13.13 2.37 -8.71
CA LYS A 201 13.34 3.32 -7.60
C LYS A 201 12.01 3.80 -7.00
N VAL A 202 11.00 4.07 -7.85
CA VAL A 202 9.66 4.42 -7.38
C VAL A 202 9.02 3.21 -6.68
N VAL A 203 9.06 2.03 -7.30
CA VAL A 203 8.58 0.76 -6.70
C VAL A 203 9.19 0.56 -5.32
N LYS A 204 10.53 0.62 -5.20
CA LYS A 204 11.24 0.47 -3.93
C LYS A 204 10.77 1.49 -2.89
N THR A 205 10.62 2.75 -3.30
CA THR A 205 10.15 3.81 -2.40
C THR A 205 8.72 3.56 -1.90
N LEU A 206 7.82 3.05 -2.76
CA LEU A 206 6.43 2.80 -2.40
C LEU A 206 6.27 1.56 -1.52
N THR A 207 6.97 0.48 -1.86
CA THR A 207 6.79 -0.85 -1.25
C THR A 207 7.76 -1.16 -0.13
N ASP A 208 8.87 -0.40 -0.04
CA ASP A 208 9.98 -0.63 0.89
C ASP A 208 10.60 -2.03 0.77
N VAL A 209 10.51 -2.63 -0.42
CA VAL A 209 11.01 -3.97 -0.70
C VAL A 209 12.53 -4.01 -0.62
N GLU A 210 13.10 -5.00 0.10
CA GLU A 210 14.54 -5.06 0.39
C GLU A 210 15.39 -5.55 -0.79
N TRP A 211 14.83 -6.40 -1.67
CA TRP A 211 15.60 -7.04 -2.75
C TRP A 211 15.92 -6.15 -3.96
N LEU A 212 15.35 -4.94 -4.02
CA LEU A 212 15.80 -3.92 -4.96
C LEU A 212 16.96 -3.15 -4.33
N ASP A 213 18.18 -3.39 -4.83
CA ASP A 213 19.39 -2.72 -4.36
C ASP A 213 19.50 -1.33 -4.98
N LEU A 214 19.70 -0.29 -4.14
CA LEU A 214 19.84 1.08 -4.61
C LEU A 214 21.11 1.31 -5.42
N GLU A 215 22.23 0.67 -5.07
CA GLU A 215 23.50 0.79 -5.81
C GLU A 215 23.33 0.20 -7.21
N GLU A 216 22.72 -0.98 -7.33
CA GLU A 216 22.42 -1.60 -8.62
C GLU A 216 21.46 -0.72 -9.47
N LEU A 217 20.47 -0.10 -8.83
CA LEU A 217 19.52 0.82 -9.49
C LEU A 217 20.19 2.13 -9.96
N GLU A 218 21.33 2.51 -9.39
CA GLU A 218 22.11 3.67 -9.82
C GLU A 218 23.07 3.35 -10.96
N GLU A 219 23.64 2.14 -10.95
CA GLU A 219 24.64 1.70 -11.94
C GLU A 219 24.00 1.22 -13.25
N LYS A 220 22.82 0.62 -13.22
CA LYS A 220 22.17 0.01 -14.38
C LYS A 220 20.97 0.83 -14.84
N GLU A 221 20.81 1.00 -16.15
CA GLU A 221 19.64 1.65 -16.74
C GLU A 221 18.38 0.79 -16.60
N LYS A 222 18.53 -0.54 -16.75
CA LYS A 222 17.45 -1.52 -16.64
C LYS A 222 17.89 -2.73 -15.84
N ILE A 223 16.95 -3.36 -15.16
CA ILE A 223 17.17 -4.57 -14.37
C ILE A 223 16.21 -5.67 -14.82
N GLU A 224 16.74 -6.88 -14.94
CA GLU A 224 15.93 -8.08 -15.15
C GLU A 224 15.28 -8.51 -13.84
N MET A 225 13.95 -8.41 -13.78
CA MET A 225 13.18 -8.58 -12.54
C MET A 225 13.34 -9.98 -11.93
N CYS A 226 13.31 -11.02 -12.75
CA CYS A 226 13.44 -12.38 -12.24
C CYS A 226 14.84 -12.69 -11.67
N GLU A 227 15.90 -12.06 -12.20
CA GLU A 227 17.26 -12.24 -11.68
C GLU A 227 17.44 -11.49 -10.35
N ALA A 228 16.90 -10.29 -10.23
CA ALA A 228 16.92 -9.52 -9.00
C ALA A 228 16.21 -10.27 -7.86
N GLU A 229 15.03 -10.82 -8.13
CA GLU A 229 14.28 -11.64 -7.16
C GLU A 229 15.03 -12.90 -6.77
N LYS A 230 15.60 -13.65 -7.74
CA LYS A 230 16.35 -14.89 -7.45
C LYS A 230 17.54 -14.62 -6.54
N ARG A 231 18.35 -13.59 -6.85
CA ARG A 231 19.50 -13.24 -6.00
C ARG A 231 19.09 -12.95 -4.56
N TRP A 232 17.99 -12.20 -4.38
CA TRP A 232 17.47 -11.91 -3.05
C TRP A 232 16.97 -13.18 -2.33
N LEU A 233 16.23 -14.06 -3.03
CA LEU A 233 15.75 -15.33 -2.48
C LEU A 233 16.91 -16.24 -2.04
N GLU A 234 18.01 -16.28 -2.79
CA GLU A 234 19.22 -17.03 -2.42
C GLU A 234 19.83 -16.51 -1.11
N VAL A 235 19.86 -15.20 -0.91
CA VAL A 235 20.37 -14.60 0.32
C VAL A 235 19.40 -14.86 1.48
N LYS A 236 18.11 -14.59 1.29
CA LYS A 236 17.09 -14.73 2.34
C LYS A 236 16.84 -16.19 2.73
N SER A 237 16.94 -17.15 1.81
CA SER A 237 16.80 -18.56 2.14
C SER A 237 17.84 -19.02 3.17
N LYS A 238 19.08 -18.56 3.05
CA LYS A 238 20.14 -18.84 4.03
C LYS A 238 19.86 -18.20 5.39
N GLU A 239 19.36 -16.96 5.41
CA GLU A 239 18.95 -16.29 6.64
C GLU A 239 17.79 -17.00 7.33
N TRP A 240 16.75 -17.39 6.57
CA TRP A 240 15.61 -18.14 7.09
C TRP A 240 15.97 -19.52 7.60
N GLU A 241 16.87 -20.23 6.90
CA GLU A 241 17.41 -21.51 7.35
C GLU A 241 18.14 -21.35 8.70
N ALA A 242 19.03 -20.36 8.81
CA ALA A 242 19.75 -20.07 10.05
C ALA A 242 18.79 -19.68 11.20
N GLU A 243 17.78 -18.87 10.93
CA GLU A 243 16.76 -18.51 11.92
C GLU A 243 15.90 -19.70 12.32
N GLY A 244 15.51 -20.53 11.37
CA GLY A 244 14.78 -21.78 11.62
C GLY A 244 15.56 -22.73 12.52
N ILE A 245 16.85 -22.92 12.25
CA ILE A 245 17.77 -23.71 13.08
C ILE A 245 17.85 -23.12 14.50
N ARG A 246 18.05 -21.81 14.63
CA ARG A 246 18.12 -21.14 15.92
C ARG A 246 16.85 -21.34 16.75
N LYS A 247 15.67 -21.10 16.12
CA LYS A 247 14.36 -21.31 16.78
C LYS A 247 14.14 -22.78 17.16
N GLY A 248 14.53 -23.71 16.29
CA GLY A 248 14.45 -25.15 16.56
C GLY A 248 15.31 -25.57 17.76
N ILE A 249 16.55 -25.04 17.85
CA ILE A 249 17.45 -25.28 19.00
C ILE A 249 16.83 -24.72 20.29
N GLU A 250 16.35 -23.49 20.27
CA GLU A 250 15.73 -22.82 21.43
C GLU A 250 14.54 -23.62 21.96
N GLN A 251 13.61 -24.00 21.05
CA GLN A 251 12.47 -24.86 21.40
C GLN A 251 12.89 -26.25 21.91
N GLY A 252 13.91 -26.84 21.29
CA GLY A 252 14.45 -28.13 21.73
C GLY A 252 15.07 -28.07 23.14
N ILE A 253 15.81 -27.00 23.44
CA ILE A 253 16.36 -26.75 24.78
C ILE A 253 15.25 -26.59 25.80
N GLU A 254 14.23 -25.76 25.51
CA GLU A 254 13.09 -25.53 26.41
C GLU A 254 12.34 -26.82 26.72
N GLN A 255 12.01 -27.59 25.68
CA GLN A 255 11.38 -28.90 25.81
C GLN A 255 12.26 -29.89 26.59
N GLY A 256 13.57 -29.90 26.32
CA GLY A 256 14.54 -30.73 27.03
C GLY A 256 14.62 -30.41 28.54
N ILE A 257 14.64 -29.12 28.89
CA ILE A 257 14.62 -28.66 30.28
C ILE A 257 13.31 -29.06 30.97
N GLU A 258 12.17 -28.85 30.32
CA GLU A 258 10.86 -29.23 30.87
C GLU A 258 10.78 -30.74 31.09
N GLN A 259 11.15 -31.54 30.08
CA GLN A 259 11.14 -32.99 30.19
C GLN A 259 12.14 -33.50 31.23
N GLY A 260 13.36 -32.99 31.24
CA GLY A 260 14.37 -33.32 32.26
C GLY A 260 13.91 -33.00 33.68
N SER A 261 13.26 -31.84 33.88
CA SER A 261 12.69 -31.45 35.17
C SER A 261 11.54 -32.38 35.58
N LYS A 262 10.69 -32.82 34.64
CA LYS A 262 9.61 -33.81 34.91
C LYS A 262 10.18 -35.16 35.28
N ASN A 263 11.19 -35.63 34.54
CA ASN A 263 11.85 -36.92 34.82
C ASN A 263 12.53 -36.91 36.21
N ASN A 264 13.29 -35.89 36.49
CA ASN A 264 13.96 -35.75 37.80
C ASN A 264 12.96 -35.73 38.95
N ARG A 265 11.84 -35.01 38.82
CA ARG A 265 10.79 -35.02 39.86
C ARG A 265 10.17 -36.41 39.98
N LYS A 266 9.93 -37.12 38.89
CA LYS A 266 9.40 -38.48 38.91
C LYS A 266 10.32 -39.41 39.66
N GLU A 267 11.62 -39.41 39.31
CA GLU A 267 12.63 -40.22 40.02
C GLU A 267 12.72 -39.90 41.49
N MET A 268 12.69 -38.61 41.86
CA MET A 268 12.74 -38.16 43.22
C MET A 268 11.50 -38.59 44.02
N TYR A 269 10.31 -38.46 43.47
CA TYR A 269 9.07 -38.94 44.13
C TYR A 269 9.05 -40.47 44.28
N GLN A 270 9.52 -41.21 43.30
CA GLN A 270 9.64 -42.65 43.35
C GLN A 270 10.62 -43.06 44.46
N ALA A 271 11.83 -42.46 44.53
CA ALA A 271 12.82 -42.76 45.54
C ALA A 271 12.32 -42.44 46.97
N MET A 272 11.47 -41.43 47.15
CA MET A 272 10.86 -41.13 48.44
C MET A 272 9.79 -42.19 48.81
N MET A 273 8.99 -42.62 47.86
CA MET A 273 8.01 -43.73 48.07
C MET A 273 8.71 -45.04 48.46
N ASP A 274 9.81 -45.35 47.80
CA ASP A 274 10.61 -46.55 48.09
C ASP A 274 11.23 -46.51 49.51
N LYS A 275 11.42 -45.31 50.04
CA LYS A 275 11.84 -45.07 51.43
C LYS A 275 10.71 -45.02 52.45
N GLY A 276 9.45 -45.29 52.02
CA GLY A 276 8.28 -45.39 52.87
C GLY A 276 7.51 -44.11 53.12
N PHE A 277 7.81 -43.00 52.38
CA PHE A 277 7.01 -41.78 52.49
C PHE A 277 5.67 -41.99 51.77
N SER A 278 4.59 -41.52 52.39
CA SER A 278 3.28 -41.51 51.72
C SER A 278 3.18 -40.41 50.67
N ILE A 279 2.30 -40.57 49.68
CA ILE A 279 2.03 -39.54 48.63
C ILE A 279 1.59 -38.25 49.29
N SER A 280 0.82 -38.29 50.38
CA SER A 280 0.38 -37.11 51.13
C SER A 280 1.58 -36.37 51.80
N SER A 281 2.54 -37.11 52.34
CA SER A 281 3.76 -36.54 52.92
C SER A 281 4.63 -35.86 51.83
N ILE A 282 4.79 -36.52 50.68
CA ILE A 282 5.53 -35.98 49.52
C ILE A 282 4.84 -34.71 49.01
N ALA A 283 3.51 -34.73 48.83
CA ALA A 283 2.72 -33.56 48.39
C ALA A 283 2.91 -32.36 49.33
N SER A 284 2.95 -32.58 50.63
CA SER A 284 3.19 -31.54 51.64
C SER A 284 4.60 -30.98 51.54
N ILE A 285 5.64 -31.81 51.40
CA ILE A 285 7.04 -31.41 51.30
C ILE A 285 7.29 -30.51 50.07
N PHE A 286 6.70 -30.88 48.93
CA PHE A 286 6.93 -30.15 47.67
C PHE A 286 5.86 -29.11 47.39
N SER A 287 4.87 -28.92 48.27
CA SER A 287 3.75 -27.97 48.08
C SER A 287 3.01 -28.18 46.77
N VAL A 288 2.75 -29.45 46.41
CA VAL A 288 2.02 -29.85 45.19
C VAL A 288 0.81 -30.71 45.55
N SER A 289 -0.17 -30.86 44.67
CA SER A 289 -1.31 -31.74 44.95
C SER A 289 -0.95 -33.22 44.78
N GLU A 290 -1.56 -34.09 45.60
CA GLU A 290 -1.41 -35.56 45.46
C GLU A 290 -1.71 -36.05 44.07
N ASP A 291 -2.74 -35.46 43.40
CA ASP A 291 -3.12 -35.80 42.03
C ASP A 291 -2.04 -35.48 41.02
N SER A 292 -1.27 -34.41 41.23
CA SER A 292 -0.12 -34.06 40.37
C SER A 292 0.99 -35.10 40.48
N ILE A 293 1.26 -35.60 41.68
CA ILE A 293 2.23 -36.68 41.91
C ILE A 293 1.75 -37.98 41.22
N LYS A 294 0.50 -38.38 41.44
CA LYS A 294 -0.08 -39.57 40.84
C LYS A 294 -0.03 -39.52 39.31
N LYS A 295 -0.43 -38.39 38.71
CA LYS A 295 -0.35 -38.20 37.25
C LYS A 295 1.07 -38.25 36.70
N LEU A 296 2.06 -37.76 37.44
CA LEU A 296 3.46 -37.80 37.01
C LEU A 296 4.04 -39.20 37.07
N LEU A 297 3.66 -40.01 38.08
CA LEU A 297 4.11 -41.37 38.27
C LEU A 297 3.38 -42.37 37.31
N MET A 298 2.12 -42.09 36.93
CA MET A 298 1.32 -42.96 36.05
C MET A 298 1.63 -42.79 34.55
N LYS A 299 2.25 -41.67 34.13
CA LYS A 299 2.68 -41.52 32.73
C LYS A 299 3.98 -42.31 32.53
N ALA A 300 3.80 -43.55 32.01
CA ALA A 300 4.89 -44.38 31.51
C ALA A 300 5.49 -43.74 30.24
#